data_cc3b5082f107b50d30aa349115e1259b
#
_entry.id   cc3b5082f107b50d30aa349115e1259b
#
_cell.length_a   1.000
_cell.length_b   1.000
_cell.length_c   1.000
_cell.angle_alpha   90.00
_cell.angle_beta   90.00
_cell.angle_gamma   90.00
#
_symmetry.space_group_name_H-M   'P 1'
#
loop_
_entity.id
_entity.type
_entity.pdbx_description
1 polymer ?
#
loop_
_entity_poly.entity_id
_entity_poly.type
_entity_poly.pdbx_seq_one_letter_code
_entity_poly.pdbx_strand_id
1 'polypeptide(L)'
;MGCLLALLISILWASVVGWLGYEDYRPWGSFFLQYLWEFALGMWIAEKVKNSEWTEDKMMKSLKIWHLILTMCAGMGLSALMAWNGGILKLYNDIPSLVGYASILLIVYKIGIKWVNCFFSYTSKIGYEWYLVHSLTFIVLHHCMDGIIPIWMILMICLIGSYGVAWLFYKLYHGLAKK
;
A
#
# COMPACT_ATOMS: atom_id res chain seq x y z
N MET A 1 -8.12 -6.10 -20.28
CA MET A 1 -6.96 -6.86 -20.84
C MET A 1 -5.63 -6.42 -20.23
N GLY A 2 -5.34 -5.11 -20.09
CA GLY A 2 -4.08 -4.60 -19.55
C GLY A 2 -3.74 -5.05 -18.12
N CYS A 3 -4.72 -5.13 -17.21
CA CYS A 3 -4.48 -5.55 -15.83
C CYS A 3 -4.02 -7.01 -15.71
N LEU A 4 -4.59 -7.92 -16.51
CA LEU A 4 -4.14 -9.33 -16.55
C LEU A 4 -2.73 -9.46 -17.13
N LEU A 5 -2.40 -8.68 -18.15
CA LEU A 5 -1.06 -8.67 -18.72
C LEU A 5 -0.04 -8.15 -17.70
N ALA A 6 -0.36 -7.07 -16.99
CA ALA A 6 0.48 -6.52 -15.94
C ALA A 6 0.70 -7.54 -14.80
N LEU A 7 -0.35 -8.27 -14.40
CA LEU A 7 -0.25 -9.34 -13.40
C LEU A 7 0.68 -10.47 -13.87
N LEU A 8 0.53 -10.91 -15.12
CA LEU A 8 1.42 -11.94 -15.70
C LEU A 8 2.88 -11.49 -15.73
N ILE A 9 3.14 -10.24 -16.10
CA ILE A 9 4.50 -9.67 -16.11
C ILE A 9 5.08 -9.66 -14.69
N SER A 10 4.31 -9.23 -13.70
CA SER A 10 4.75 -9.21 -12.29
C SER A 10 5.03 -10.62 -11.76
N ILE A 11 4.18 -11.61 -12.07
CA ILE A 11 4.39 -13.01 -11.69
C ILE A 11 5.64 -13.59 -12.37
N LEU A 12 5.83 -13.32 -13.66
CA LEU A 12 7.03 -13.78 -14.39
C LEU A 12 8.29 -13.16 -13.78
N TRP A 13 8.27 -11.86 -13.47
CA TRP A 13 9.40 -11.20 -12.84
C TRP A 13 9.73 -11.83 -11.49
N ALA A 14 8.75 -11.99 -10.60
CA ALA A 14 8.92 -12.63 -9.30
C ALA A 14 9.51 -14.06 -9.45
N SER A 15 9.00 -14.83 -10.43
CA SER A 15 9.49 -16.18 -10.70
C SER A 15 10.95 -16.19 -11.16
N VAL A 16 11.35 -15.27 -12.04
CA VAL A 16 12.75 -15.13 -12.51
C VAL A 16 13.66 -14.74 -11.35
N VAL A 17 13.28 -13.76 -10.54
CA VAL A 17 14.05 -13.32 -9.38
C VAL A 17 14.24 -14.45 -8.37
N GLY A 18 13.17 -15.19 -8.06
CA GLY A 18 13.24 -16.34 -7.18
C GLY A 18 14.06 -17.50 -7.75
N TRP A 19 13.96 -17.77 -9.06
CA TRP A 19 14.78 -18.81 -9.71
C TRP A 19 16.27 -18.47 -9.71
N LEU A 20 16.61 -17.18 -9.80
CA LEU A 20 18.00 -16.70 -9.73
C LEU A 20 18.55 -16.61 -8.29
N GLY A 21 17.71 -16.81 -7.26
CA GLY A 21 18.10 -16.71 -5.86
C GLY A 21 18.36 -15.26 -5.39
N TYR A 22 17.74 -14.27 -6.04
CA TYR A 22 17.90 -12.84 -5.73
C TYR A 22 16.73 -12.27 -4.92
N GLU A 23 15.91 -13.11 -4.29
CA GLU A 23 14.73 -12.69 -3.52
C GLU A 23 15.04 -11.76 -2.35
N ASP A 24 16.22 -11.90 -1.75
CA ASP A 24 16.66 -11.03 -0.64
C ASP A 24 17.46 -9.80 -1.12
N TYR A 25 17.76 -9.72 -2.41
CA TYR A 25 18.49 -8.60 -2.98
C TYR A 25 17.54 -7.48 -3.38
N ARG A 26 17.47 -6.42 -2.57
CA ARG A 26 16.53 -5.32 -2.69
C ARG A 26 16.30 -4.76 -4.11
N PRO A 27 17.35 -4.47 -4.93
CA PRO A 27 17.13 -3.94 -6.27
C PRO A 27 16.28 -4.82 -7.18
N TRP A 28 16.31 -6.14 -6.98
CA TRP A 28 15.54 -7.10 -7.78
C TRP A 28 14.15 -7.36 -7.19
N GLY A 29 14.07 -7.56 -5.86
CA GLY A 29 12.82 -7.82 -5.16
C GLY A 29 11.89 -6.60 -5.04
N SER A 30 12.42 -5.38 -5.22
CA SER A 30 11.65 -4.13 -5.19
C SER A 30 11.60 -3.42 -6.54
N PHE A 31 11.89 -4.12 -7.63
CA PHE A 31 11.84 -3.54 -8.96
C PHE A 31 10.40 -3.21 -9.37
N PHE A 32 10.21 -2.15 -10.15
CA PHE A 32 8.86 -1.67 -10.49
C PHE A 32 7.98 -2.73 -11.17
N LEU A 33 8.59 -3.71 -11.87
CA LEU A 33 7.85 -4.82 -12.49
C LEU A 33 7.14 -5.71 -11.45
N GLN A 34 7.68 -5.80 -10.22
CA GLN A 34 7.04 -6.52 -9.12
C GLN A 34 5.65 -5.93 -8.82
N TYR A 35 5.53 -4.61 -8.86
CA TYR A 35 4.33 -3.87 -8.48
C TYR A 35 3.50 -3.37 -9.67
N LEU A 36 3.89 -3.73 -10.89
CA LEU A 36 3.23 -3.25 -12.12
C LEU A 36 1.73 -3.57 -12.13
N TRP A 37 1.35 -4.73 -11.61
CA TRP A 37 -0.04 -5.15 -11.52
C TRP A 37 -0.88 -4.28 -10.56
N GLU A 38 -0.28 -3.78 -9.48
CA GLU A 38 -0.97 -2.89 -8.52
C GLU A 38 -1.29 -1.53 -9.17
N PHE A 39 -0.34 -0.97 -9.92
CA PHE A 39 -0.57 0.24 -10.70
C PHE A 39 -1.66 0.03 -11.75
N ALA A 40 -1.61 -1.07 -12.50
CA ALA A 40 -2.60 -1.39 -13.50
C ALA A 40 -3.99 -1.59 -12.88
N LEU A 41 -4.08 -2.25 -11.72
CA LEU A 41 -5.31 -2.42 -10.95
C LEU A 41 -5.86 -1.07 -10.49
N GLY A 42 -5.01 -0.21 -9.94
CA GLY A 42 -5.39 1.14 -9.51
C GLY A 42 -5.93 1.98 -10.66
N MET A 43 -5.28 1.97 -11.82
CA MET A 43 -5.77 2.66 -13.03
C MET A 43 -7.12 2.10 -13.51
N TRP A 44 -7.28 0.79 -13.50
CA TRP A 44 -8.52 0.14 -13.89
C TRP A 44 -9.69 0.49 -12.95
N ILE A 45 -9.44 0.49 -11.62
CA ILE A 45 -10.43 0.93 -10.63
C ILE A 45 -10.82 2.39 -10.86
N ALA A 46 -9.83 3.27 -11.05
CA ALA A 46 -10.07 4.70 -11.30
C ALA A 46 -10.92 4.93 -12.57
N GLU A 47 -10.68 4.17 -13.63
CA GLU A 47 -11.49 4.20 -14.85
C GLU A 47 -12.94 3.78 -14.59
N LYS A 48 -13.15 2.67 -13.84
CA LYS A 48 -14.50 2.20 -13.50
C LYS A 48 -15.28 3.20 -12.63
N VAL A 49 -14.60 3.83 -11.68
CA VAL A 49 -15.20 4.89 -10.86
C VAL A 49 -15.53 6.12 -11.69
N LYS A 50 -14.61 6.56 -12.57
CA LYS A 50 -14.83 7.72 -13.47
C LYS A 50 -16.01 7.51 -14.39
N ASN A 51 -16.19 6.31 -14.94
CA ASN A 51 -17.29 5.99 -15.85
C ASN A 51 -18.62 5.71 -15.12
N SER A 52 -18.69 5.96 -13.80
CA SER A 52 -19.87 5.72 -12.95
C SER A 52 -20.40 4.27 -12.99
N GLU A 53 -19.60 3.33 -13.49
CA GLU A 53 -19.94 1.90 -13.47
C GLU A 53 -19.94 1.37 -12.02
N TRP A 54 -19.02 1.90 -11.20
CA TRP A 54 -18.90 1.60 -9.79
C TRP A 54 -19.23 2.84 -8.97
N THR A 55 -20.48 2.91 -8.52
CA THR A 55 -20.87 3.92 -7.55
C THR A 55 -20.67 3.36 -6.14
N GLU A 56 -20.26 4.22 -5.22
CA GLU A 56 -20.05 3.94 -3.81
C GLU A 56 -21.22 3.16 -3.20
N ASP A 57 -22.46 3.62 -3.45
CA ASP A 57 -23.66 2.99 -2.95
C ASP A 57 -23.87 1.56 -3.46
N LYS A 58 -23.58 1.28 -4.74
CA LYS A 58 -23.75 -0.05 -5.32
C LYS A 58 -22.73 -1.03 -4.77
N MET A 59 -21.46 -0.61 -4.69
CA MET A 59 -20.40 -1.43 -4.12
C MET A 59 -20.66 -1.78 -2.65
N MET A 60 -21.01 -0.76 -1.83
CA MET A 60 -21.21 -0.96 -0.41
C MET A 60 -22.46 -1.78 -0.07
N LYS A 61 -23.53 -1.68 -0.86
CA LYS A 61 -24.75 -2.50 -0.67
C LYS A 61 -24.49 -3.98 -0.96
N SER A 62 -23.67 -4.30 -1.96
CA SER A 62 -23.40 -5.68 -2.36
C SER A 62 -22.44 -6.42 -1.40
N LEU A 63 -21.57 -5.71 -0.71
CA LEU A 63 -20.54 -6.29 0.17
C LEU A 63 -21.10 -6.52 1.58
N LYS A 64 -21.21 -7.76 2.00
CA LYS A 64 -21.54 -8.09 3.41
C LYS A 64 -20.30 -8.01 4.27
N ILE A 65 -20.44 -7.49 5.50
CA ILE A 65 -19.33 -7.33 6.46
C ILE A 65 -18.62 -8.65 6.73
N TRP A 66 -19.35 -9.76 6.78
CA TRP A 66 -18.79 -11.10 6.95
C TRP A 66 -17.81 -11.51 5.85
N HIS A 67 -18.14 -11.22 4.59
CA HIS A 67 -17.24 -11.52 3.46
C HIS A 67 -15.96 -10.69 3.57
N LEU A 68 -16.06 -9.44 3.99
CA LEU A 68 -14.90 -8.58 4.21
C LEU A 68 -14.03 -9.06 5.36
N ILE A 69 -14.62 -9.55 6.46
CA ILE A 69 -13.87 -10.15 7.58
C ILE A 69 -13.16 -11.42 7.13
N LEU A 70 -13.83 -12.29 6.38
CA LEU A 70 -13.23 -13.51 5.84
C LEU A 70 -12.07 -13.21 4.89
N THR A 71 -12.25 -12.28 3.95
CA THR A 71 -11.19 -11.88 3.02
C THR A 71 -10.03 -11.17 3.72
N MET A 72 -10.31 -10.37 4.76
CA MET A 72 -9.29 -9.79 5.62
C MET A 72 -8.46 -10.87 6.32
N CYS A 73 -9.12 -11.81 7.00
CA CYS A 73 -8.43 -12.88 7.72
C CYS A 73 -7.65 -13.79 6.75
N ALA A 74 -8.23 -14.15 5.60
CA ALA A 74 -7.56 -14.95 4.59
C ALA A 74 -6.36 -14.21 3.99
N GLY A 75 -6.52 -12.95 3.60
CA GLY A 75 -5.46 -12.14 3.01
C GLY A 75 -4.31 -11.91 3.98
N MET A 76 -4.61 -11.44 5.19
CA MET A 76 -3.59 -11.19 6.23
C MET A 76 -2.93 -12.49 6.72
N GLY A 77 -3.72 -13.55 6.90
CA GLY A 77 -3.21 -14.86 7.33
C GLY A 77 -2.29 -15.48 6.28
N LEU A 78 -2.68 -15.44 5.00
CA LEU A 78 -1.85 -15.95 3.91
C LEU A 78 -0.58 -15.10 3.73
N SER A 79 -0.69 -13.78 3.84
CA SER A 79 0.44 -12.87 3.83
C SER A 79 1.43 -13.19 4.95
N ALA A 80 0.95 -13.39 6.18
CA ALA A 80 1.78 -13.75 7.32
C ALA A 80 2.48 -15.10 7.11
N LEU A 81 1.78 -16.11 6.58
CA LEU A 81 2.34 -17.42 6.25
C LEU A 81 3.43 -17.34 5.19
N MET A 82 3.21 -16.55 4.11
CA MET A 82 4.21 -16.35 3.06
C MET A 82 5.45 -15.62 3.58
N ALA A 83 5.25 -14.59 4.41
CA ALA A 83 6.35 -13.87 5.06
C ALA A 83 7.15 -14.78 6.01
N TRP A 84 6.46 -15.65 6.75
CA TRP A 84 7.10 -16.59 7.66
C TRP A 84 7.96 -17.63 6.94
N ASN A 85 7.45 -18.20 5.84
CA ASN A 85 8.19 -19.19 5.06
C ASN A 85 9.39 -18.58 4.30
N GLY A 86 9.35 -17.29 3.98
CA GLY A 86 10.44 -16.62 3.27
C GLY A 86 10.64 -17.09 1.82
N GLY A 87 11.85 -16.91 1.29
CA GLY A 87 12.22 -17.32 -0.05
C GLY A 87 11.30 -16.73 -1.14
N ILE A 88 11.04 -17.51 -2.18
CA ILE A 88 10.21 -17.10 -3.32
C ILE A 88 8.78 -16.70 -2.91
N LEU A 89 8.23 -17.28 -1.84
CA LEU A 89 6.88 -16.96 -1.36
C LEU A 89 6.78 -15.51 -0.89
N LYS A 90 7.87 -14.93 -0.39
CA LYS A 90 7.95 -13.53 0.00
C LYS A 90 7.68 -12.59 -1.17
N LEU A 91 8.07 -12.95 -2.39
CA LEU A 91 7.83 -12.14 -3.59
C LEU A 91 6.36 -12.11 -4.02
N TYR A 92 5.57 -13.13 -3.65
CA TYR A 92 4.14 -13.19 -3.95
C TYR A 92 3.26 -12.67 -2.80
N ASN A 93 3.87 -12.21 -1.71
CA ASN A 93 3.16 -11.74 -0.53
C ASN A 93 2.29 -10.50 -0.79
N ASP A 94 2.60 -9.70 -1.81
CA ASP A 94 1.88 -8.46 -2.14
C ASP A 94 0.41 -8.72 -2.48
N ILE A 95 0.10 -9.82 -3.17
CA ILE A 95 -1.28 -10.14 -3.60
C ILE A 95 -2.20 -10.35 -2.38
N PRO A 96 -1.91 -11.31 -1.46
CA PRO A 96 -2.76 -11.50 -0.28
C PRO A 96 -2.73 -10.29 0.66
N SER A 97 -1.61 -9.59 0.77
CA SER A 97 -1.52 -8.35 1.55
C SER A 97 -2.51 -7.29 1.04
N LEU A 98 -2.52 -7.06 -0.28
CA LEU A 98 -3.45 -6.09 -0.88
C LEU A 98 -4.91 -6.45 -0.59
N VAL A 99 -5.28 -7.74 -0.74
CA VAL A 99 -6.63 -8.22 -0.44
C VAL A 99 -6.98 -7.98 1.02
N GLY A 100 -6.06 -8.28 1.94
CA GLY A 100 -6.23 -8.06 3.37
C GLY A 100 -6.43 -6.59 3.72
N TYR A 101 -5.53 -5.72 3.27
CA TYR A 101 -5.60 -4.27 3.53
C TYR A 101 -6.81 -3.61 2.86
N ALA A 102 -7.14 -3.97 1.62
CA ALA A 102 -8.34 -3.47 0.97
C ALA A 102 -9.61 -3.85 1.74
N SER A 103 -9.67 -5.07 2.26
CA SER A 103 -10.79 -5.52 3.10
C SER A 103 -10.90 -4.72 4.39
N ILE A 104 -9.78 -4.41 5.06
CA ILE A 104 -9.76 -3.55 6.26
C ILE A 104 -10.31 -2.16 5.92
N LEU A 105 -9.85 -1.55 4.84
CA LEU A 105 -10.31 -0.23 4.42
C LEU A 105 -11.81 -0.21 4.14
N LEU A 106 -12.32 -1.24 3.46
CA LEU A 106 -13.74 -1.37 3.16
C LEU A 106 -14.59 -1.59 4.44
N ILE A 107 -14.08 -2.35 5.42
CA ILE A 107 -14.73 -2.51 6.73
C ILE A 107 -14.81 -1.17 7.45
N VAL A 108 -13.68 -0.48 7.56
CA VAL A 108 -13.59 0.83 8.23
C VAL A 108 -14.54 1.84 7.59
N TYR A 109 -14.56 1.89 6.27
CA TYR A 109 -15.47 2.74 5.51
C TYR A 109 -16.94 2.37 5.77
N LYS A 110 -17.28 1.09 5.77
CA LYS A 110 -18.64 0.59 5.98
C LYS A 110 -19.16 0.84 7.41
N ILE A 111 -18.28 0.80 8.41
CA ILE A 111 -18.62 1.16 9.80
C ILE A 111 -18.98 2.65 9.92
N GLY A 112 -18.43 3.49 9.05
CA GLY A 112 -18.82 4.89 8.94
C GLY A 112 -18.40 5.77 10.11
N ILE A 113 -17.28 5.47 10.77
CA ILE A 113 -16.76 6.29 11.86
C ILE A 113 -16.27 7.62 11.28
N LYS A 114 -17.00 8.70 11.54
CA LYS A 114 -16.80 10.02 10.92
C LYS A 114 -15.36 10.55 11.04
N TRP A 115 -14.75 10.45 12.22
CA TRP A 115 -13.38 10.94 12.43
C TRP A 115 -12.33 10.12 11.66
N VAL A 116 -12.54 8.79 11.54
CA VAL A 116 -11.67 7.89 10.77
C VAL A 116 -11.79 8.21 9.28
N ASN A 117 -12.99 8.35 8.76
CA ASN A 117 -13.21 8.72 7.37
C ASN A 117 -12.64 10.12 7.04
N CYS A 118 -12.76 11.08 7.96
CA CYS A 118 -12.15 12.39 7.84
C CYS A 118 -10.62 12.30 7.79
N PHE A 119 -10.02 11.51 8.67
CA PHE A 119 -8.58 11.26 8.69
C PHE A 119 -8.10 10.66 7.37
N PHE A 120 -8.73 9.60 6.87
CA PHE A 120 -8.36 8.98 5.60
C PHE A 120 -8.59 9.90 4.41
N SER A 121 -9.68 10.67 4.39
CA SER A 121 -9.94 11.67 3.35
C SER A 121 -8.89 12.78 3.32
N TYR A 122 -8.36 13.16 4.49
CA TYR A 122 -7.27 14.13 4.57
C TYR A 122 -5.93 13.52 4.14
N THR A 123 -5.63 12.32 4.65
CA THR A 123 -4.39 11.59 4.33
C THR A 123 -4.29 11.25 2.84
N SER A 124 -5.42 10.96 2.19
CA SER A 124 -5.43 10.68 0.74
C SER A 124 -4.94 11.87 -0.10
N LYS A 125 -5.13 13.11 0.38
CA LYS A 125 -4.68 14.32 -0.31
C LYS A 125 -3.16 14.48 -0.29
N ILE A 126 -2.50 13.97 0.74
CA ILE A 126 -1.05 14.05 0.93
C ILE A 126 -0.37 12.70 0.70
N GLY A 127 -1.14 11.70 0.23
CA GLY A 127 -0.67 10.31 0.13
C GLY A 127 0.52 10.16 -0.82
N TYR A 128 0.56 10.92 -1.90
CA TYR A 128 1.69 10.91 -2.84
C TYR A 128 2.95 11.48 -2.21
N GLU A 129 2.86 12.63 -1.58
CA GLU A 129 3.97 13.28 -0.90
C GLU A 129 4.47 12.40 0.25
N TRP A 130 3.53 11.78 0.99
CA TRP A 130 3.89 10.87 2.06
C TRP A 130 4.63 9.64 1.54
N TYR A 131 4.18 9.05 0.45
CA TYR A 131 4.87 7.95 -0.21
C TYR A 131 6.31 8.34 -0.61
N LEU A 132 6.54 9.55 -1.11
CA LEU A 132 7.88 10.00 -1.51
C LEU A 132 8.81 10.20 -0.31
N VAL A 133 8.32 10.76 0.79
CA VAL A 133 9.19 11.17 1.90
C VAL A 133 9.37 10.12 2.99
N HIS A 134 8.45 9.14 3.12
CA HIS A 134 8.50 8.20 4.24
C HIS A 134 9.79 7.35 4.26
N SER A 135 10.22 6.84 3.10
CA SER A 135 11.43 6.02 3.00
C SER A 135 12.68 6.83 3.31
N LEU A 136 12.77 8.07 2.79
CA LEU A 136 13.88 8.97 3.06
C LEU A 136 13.94 9.33 4.56
N THR A 137 12.79 9.66 5.15
CA THR A 137 12.68 9.98 6.58
C THR A 137 13.11 8.79 7.43
N PHE A 138 12.70 7.57 7.07
CA PHE A 138 13.11 6.37 7.79
C PHE A 138 14.64 6.16 7.71
N ILE A 139 15.24 6.28 6.53
CA ILE A 139 16.69 6.10 6.35
C ILE A 139 17.47 7.12 7.21
N VAL A 140 17.06 8.39 7.16
CA VAL A 140 17.73 9.44 7.95
C VAL A 140 17.58 9.20 9.45
N LEU A 141 16.37 8.92 9.92
CA LEU A 141 16.12 8.68 11.34
C LEU A 141 16.81 7.41 11.84
N HIS A 142 16.80 6.33 11.06
CA HIS A 142 17.51 5.11 11.40
C HIS A 142 19.01 5.37 11.54
N HIS A 143 19.60 6.06 10.57
CA HIS A 143 21.03 6.38 10.61
C HIS A 143 21.41 7.27 11.81
N CYS A 144 20.56 8.23 12.17
CA CYS A 144 20.81 9.14 13.28
C CYS A 144 20.55 8.55 14.67
N MET A 145 19.64 7.57 14.77
CA MET A 145 19.11 7.10 16.06
C MET A 145 19.36 5.60 16.31
N ASP A 146 19.99 4.91 15.35
CA ASP A 146 20.34 3.51 15.53
C ASP A 146 21.31 3.32 16.72
N GLY A 147 21.00 2.33 17.56
CA GLY A 147 21.73 2.11 18.81
C GLY A 147 21.42 3.07 19.96
N ILE A 148 20.68 4.16 19.74
CA ILE A 148 20.27 5.15 20.77
C ILE A 148 18.90 4.80 21.34
N ILE A 149 17.96 4.48 20.48
CA ILE A 149 16.58 4.13 20.87
C ILE A 149 16.12 2.84 20.16
N PRO A 150 15.17 2.09 20.74
CA PRO A 150 14.68 0.87 20.14
C PRO A 150 13.96 1.14 18.79
N ILE A 151 14.08 0.19 17.86
CA ILE A 151 13.58 0.30 16.48
C ILE A 151 12.11 0.68 16.40
N TRP A 152 11.26 0.19 17.30
CA TRP A 152 9.84 0.54 17.32
C TRP A 152 9.59 2.02 17.59
N MET A 153 10.43 2.68 18.41
CA MET A 153 10.36 4.14 18.60
C MET A 153 10.80 4.88 17.35
N ILE A 154 11.85 4.42 16.67
CA ILE A 154 12.28 4.99 15.38
C ILE A 154 11.13 4.91 14.37
N LEU A 155 10.44 3.77 14.28
CA LEU A 155 9.28 3.59 13.40
C LEU A 155 8.14 4.56 13.72
N MET A 156 7.81 4.76 15.01
CA MET A 156 6.76 5.70 15.43
C MET A 156 7.13 7.16 15.10
N ILE A 157 8.38 7.55 15.40
CA ILE A 157 8.88 8.89 15.07
C ILE A 157 8.90 9.10 13.55
N CYS A 158 9.31 8.07 12.79
CA CYS A 158 9.30 8.10 11.34
C CYS A 158 7.88 8.28 10.79
N LEU A 159 6.90 7.54 11.30
CA LEU A 159 5.51 7.64 10.87
C LEU A 159 4.96 9.07 11.06
N ILE A 160 5.15 9.64 12.25
CA ILE A 160 4.68 10.99 12.58
C ILE A 160 5.48 12.05 11.81
N GLY A 161 6.82 11.91 11.78
CA GLY A 161 7.70 12.84 11.11
C GLY A 161 7.48 12.89 9.60
N SER A 162 7.39 11.73 8.95
CA SER A 162 7.13 11.66 7.52
C SER A 162 5.77 12.22 7.13
N TYR A 163 4.75 12.01 7.98
CA TYR A 163 3.43 12.63 7.79
C TYR A 163 3.50 14.17 7.87
N GLY A 164 4.23 14.70 8.85
CA GLY A 164 4.45 16.14 8.99
C GLY A 164 5.21 16.75 7.80
N VAL A 165 6.27 16.07 7.34
CA VAL A 165 7.04 16.48 6.15
C VAL A 165 6.18 16.44 4.90
N ALA A 166 5.39 15.37 4.69
CA ALA A 166 4.49 15.27 3.56
C ALA A 166 3.44 16.40 3.55
N TRP A 167 2.88 16.71 4.71
CA TRP A 167 1.93 17.81 4.85
C TRP A 167 2.57 19.18 4.52
N LEU A 168 3.79 19.41 4.96
CA LEU A 168 4.54 20.62 4.65
C LEU A 168 4.79 20.73 3.15
N PHE A 169 5.24 19.66 2.51
CA PHE A 169 5.44 19.58 1.06
C PHE A 169 4.16 19.89 0.28
N TYR A 170 3.06 19.26 0.67
CA TYR A 170 1.75 19.51 0.07
C TYR A 170 1.36 20.99 0.16
N LYS A 171 1.52 21.62 1.34
CA LYS A 171 1.22 23.04 1.55
C LYS A 171 2.09 23.96 0.70
N LEU A 172 3.39 23.69 0.66
CA LEU A 172 4.35 24.48 -0.13
C LEU A 172 4.02 24.40 -1.63
N TYR A 173 3.82 23.19 -2.14
CA TYR A 173 3.50 22.97 -3.55
C TYR A 173 2.19 23.66 -3.96
N HIS A 174 1.11 23.47 -3.21
CA HIS A 174 -0.18 24.08 -3.50
C HIS A 174 -0.22 25.59 -3.21
N GLY A 175 0.64 26.08 -2.33
CA GLY A 175 0.82 27.51 -2.10
C GLY A 175 1.53 28.21 -3.25
N LEU A 176 2.50 27.54 -3.88
CA LEU A 176 3.24 28.06 -5.05
C LEU A 176 2.41 27.97 -6.34
N ALA A 177 1.62 26.93 -6.50
CA ALA A 177 0.79 26.71 -7.69
C ALA A 177 -0.43 27.66 -7.79
N LYS A 178 -0.75 28.40 -6.72
CA LYS A 178 -1.84 29.38 -6.69
C LYS A 178 -1.38 30.83 -6.98
N LYS A 179 -0.10 31.03 -7.19
CA LYS A 179 0.48 32.31 -7.65
C LYS A 179 0.73 32.27 -9.15
#